data_e68ca7b5a8c042e903dd63a7d644fbea
#
_entry.id   e68ca7b5a8c042e903dd63a7d644fbea
#
_cell.length_a   1.000
_cell.length_b   1.000
_cell.length_c   1.000
_cell.angle_alpha   90.00
_cell.angle_beta   90.00
_cell.angle_gamma   90.00
#
_symmetry.space_group_name_H-M   'P 1'
#
loop_
_entity.id
_entity.type
_entity.pdbx_description
1 polymer ?
#
loop_
_entity_poly.entity_id
_entity_poly.type
_entity_poly.pdbx_seq_one_letter_code
_entity_poly.pdbx_strand_id
1 'polypeptide(L)'
;MVSEFQLKRDIIEVGRRIYNGGFVAANDGNISIRVSDDLVLATPTGVSKGFMTPDMIVTVDMDGKVISGTWRPSSELKMHLAVYRARDDVRSVVHAHPPYATAFAVAGFALEKAIMPEVVINLGWVPLTQYGTPSTEEIPKAILPYLPCHDAFLLQNHGALTVGTDVYNALFKMETLEMGAKISLLARLMGGEREISPENVERLLEVRRNLGVTGSHPALCDLPEANQAGSQPRGANIGNTDEAELKRIITEVVKQVLAEQRG
;
A
#
# COMPACT_ATOMS: atom_id res chain seq x y z
N MET A 1 -23.14 -3.64 -16.91
CA MET A 1 -22.78 -3.21 -15.52
C MET A 1 -22.56 -4.46 -14.69
N VAL A 2 -21.50 -4.50 -13.91
CA VAL A 2 -21.23 -5.57 -12.92
C VAL A 2 -22.27 -5.45 -11.81
N SER A 3 -22.87 -6.55 -11.36
CA SER A 3 -23.87 -6.51 -10.28
C SER A 3 -23.22 -6.19 -8.92
N GLU A 4 -23.96 -5.53 -8.01
CA GLU A 4 -23.50 -5.29 -6.64
C GLU A 4 -23.09 -6.58 -5.93
N PHE A 5 -23.83 -7.67 -6.17
CA PHE A 5 -23.49 -8.99 -5.63
C PHE A 5 -22.11 -9.46 -6.10
N GLN A 6 -21.76 -9.27 -7.38
CA GLN A 6 -20.44 -9.61 -7.90
C GLN A 6 -19.35 -8.74 -7.26
N LEU A 7 -19.56 -7.42 -7.13
CA LEU A 7 -18.61 -6.52 -6.47
C LEU A 7 -18.36 -6.92 -5.00
N LYS A 8 -19.41 -7.35 -4.29
CA LYS A 8 -19.25 -7.88 -2.92
C LYS A 8 -18.40 -9.16 -2.89
N ARG A 9 -18.60 -10.06 -3.87
CA ARG A 9 -17.76 -11.26 -4.01
C ARG A 9 -16.31 -10.91 -4.33
N ASP A 10 -16.07 -9.92 -5.16
CA ASP A 10 -14.73 -9.47 -5.50
C ASP A 10 -14.00 -8.88 -4.28
N ILE A 11 -14.69 -8.08 -3.44
CA ILE A 11 -14.16 -7.61 -2.15
C ILE A 11 -13.76 -8.80 -1.25
N ILE A 12 -14.61 -9.82 -1.17
CA ILE A 12 -14.36 -11.02 -0.34
C ILE A 12 -13.15 -11.80 -0.87
N GLU A 13 -13.04 -11.97 -2.18
CA GLU A 13 -11.90 -12.66 -2.78
C GLU A 13 -10.59 -11.90 -2.55
N VAL A 14 -10.60 -10.59 -2.73
CA VAL A 14 -9.45 -9.74 -2.39
C VAL A 14 -9.12 -9.84 -0.90
N GLY A 15 -10.13 -9.81 -0.03
CA GLY A 15 -9.95 -10.02 1.41
C GLY A 15 -9.28 -11.35 1.74
N ARG A 16 -9.71 -12.43 1.08
CA ARG A 16 -9.11 -13.75 1.24
C ARG A 16 -7.65 -13.78 0.75
N ARG A 17 -7.35 -13.13 -0.36
CA ARG A 17 -5.98 -13.07 -0.91
C ARG A 17 -5.04 -12.32 0.01
N ILE A 18 -5.41 -11.14 0.53
CA ILE A 18 -4.55 -10.40 1.47
C ILE A 18 -4.38 -11.14 2.80
N TYR A 19 -5.40 -11.87 3.26
CA TYR A 19 -5.31 -12.74 4.44
C TYR A 19 -4.35 -13.92 4.21
N ASN A 20 -4.52 -14.64 3.11
CA ASN A 20 -3.67 -15.80 2.76
C ASN A 20 -2.22 -15.38 2.45
N GLY A 21 -2.02 -14.18 1.92
CA GLY A 21 -0.71 -13.58 1.70
C GLY A 21 -0.01 -13.12 2.98
N GLY A 22 -0.69 -13.17 4.14
CA GLY A 22 -0.16 -12.68 5.40
C GLY A 22 -0.05 -11.14 5.46
N PHE A 23 -0.84 -10.43 4.64
CA PHE A 23 -0.85 -8.97 4.61
C PHE A 23 -1.73 -8.36 5.70
N VAL A 24 -2.55 -9.15 6.37
CA VAL A 24 -3.39 -8.72 7.47
C VAL A 24 -3.39 -9.77 8.58
N ALA A 25 -3.40 -9.31 9.82
CA ALA A 25 -3.59 -10.13 11.00
C ALA A 25 -4.97 -9.87 11.61
N ALA A 26 -5.51 -10.83 12.35
CA ALA A 26 -6.77 -10.69 13.07
C ALA A 26 -7.89 -10.08 12.19
N ASN A 27 -8.30 -8.85 12.51
CA ASN A 27 -9.33 -8.09 11.79
C ASN A 27 -8.79 -6.85 11.07
N ASP A 28 -7.48 -6.74 10.91
CA ASP A 28 -6.81 -5.62 10.25
C ASP A 28 -7.15 -5.50 8.76
N GLY A 29 -6.80 -4.35 8.20
CA GLY A 29 -7.01 -4.03 6.79
C GLY A 29 -8.47 -3.73 6.45
N ASN A 30 -8.67 -3.11 5.31
CA ASN A 30 -10.00 -2.78 4.78
C ASN A 30 -9.96 -2.58 3.26
N ILE A 31 -11.10 -2.83 2.63
CA ILE A 31 -11.26 -2.80 1.18
C ILE A 31 -12.55 -2.07 0.87
N SER A 32 -12.56 -1.26 -0.18
CA SER A 32 -13.79 -0.64 -0.68
C SER A 32 -13.83 -0.56 -2.20
N ILE A 33 -15.05 -0.46 -2.74
CA ILE A 33 -15.32 -0.24 -4.17
C ILE A 33 -16.32 0.89 -4.30
N ARG A 34 -16.00 1.91 -5.10
CA ARG A 34 -16.90 2.98 -5.52
C ARG A 34 -17.86 2.44 -6.59
N VAL A 35 -19.12 2.29 -6.25
CA VAL A 35 -20.16 1.74 -7.14
C VAL A 35 -20.71 2.81 -8.08
N SER A 36 -20.94 4.01 -7.54
CA SER A 36 -21.37 5.21 -8.26
C SER A 36 -20.68 6.44 -7.67
N ASP A 37 -21.03 7.62 -8.16
CA ASP A 37 -20.47 8.86 -7.63
C ASP A 37 -20.83 9.07 -6.15
N ASP A 38 -21.94 8.51 -5.69
CA ASP A 38 -22.48 8.70 -4.35
C ASP A 38 -22.37 7.47 -3.43
N LEU A 39 -22.04 6.29 -3.96
CA LEU A 39 -22.14 5.04 -3.22
C LEU A 39 -20.84 4.24 -3.24
N VAL A 40 -20.47 3.71 -2.08
CA VAL A 40 -19.28 2.90 -1.85
C VAL A 40 -19.65 1.61 -1.10
N LEU A 41 -19.19 0.46 -1.60
CA LEU A 41 -19.16 -0.79 -0.86
C LEU A 41 -17.94 -0.83 0.02
N ALA A 42 -18.09 -1.19 1.30
CA ALA A 42 -16.99 -1.20 2.26
C ALA A 42 -17.02 -2.44 3.15
N THR A 43 -15.84 -2.92 3.51
CA THR A 43 -15.67 -4.00 4.48
C THR A 43 -16.09 -3.56 5.88
N PRO A 44 -16.61 -4.50 6.71
CA PRO A 44 -17.00 -4.21 8.08
C PRO A 44 -15.79 -4.06 9.00
N THR A 45 -15.97 -3.38 10.12
CA THR A 45 -15.02 -3.38 11.24
C THR A 45 -15.11 -4.69 12.03
N GLY A 46 -14.03 -5.09 12.67
CA GLY A 46 -14.00 -6.22 13.61
C GLY A 46 -14.09 -7.62 12.97
N VAL A 47 -13.99 -7.72 11.64
CA VAL A 47 -14.06 -9.00 10.90
C VAL A 47 -12.75 -9.28 10.19
N SER A 48 -12.23 -10.51 10.33
CA SER A 48 -11.07 -10.97 9.56
C SER A 48 -11.39 -11.02 8.07
N LYS A 49 -10.48 -10.46 7.27
CA LYS A 49 -10.66 -10.33 5.81
C LYS A 49 -10.70 -11.69 5.09
N GLY A 50 -10.14 -12.73 5.71
CA GLY A 50 -10.19 -14.10 5.19
C GLY A 50 -11.54 -14.80 5.33
N PHE A 51 -12.46 -14.28 6.15
CA PHE A 51 -13.69 -14.95 6.55
C PHE A 51 -14.96 -14.12 6.33
N MET A 52 -14.92 -13.15 5.46
CA MET A 52 -16.08 -12.30 5.15
C MET A 52 -17.10 -13.04 4.29
N THR A 53 -18.38 -12.69 4.47
CA THR A 53 -19.52 -13.12 3.63
C THR A 53 -20.20 -11.90 2.99
N PRO A 54 -20.98 -12.05 1.89
CA PRO A 54 -21.57 -10.92 1.16
C PRO A 54 -22.49 -10.03 2.01
N ASP A 55 -23.17 -10.57 2.99
CA ASP A 55 -24.03 -9.85 3.93
C ASP A 55 -23.28 -8.94 4.90
N MET A 56 -21.98 -9.18 5.07
CA MET A 56 -21.09 -8.35 5.91
C MET A 56 -20.66 -7.06 5.20
N ILE A 57 -20.70 -7.03 3.86
CA ILE A 57 -20.30 -5.86 3.08
C ILE A 57 -21.41 -4.83 3.10
N VAL A 58 -21.08 -3.62 3.58
CA VAL A 58 -22.05 -2.52 3.71
C VAL A 58 -21.94 -1.55 2.55
N THR A 59 -23.08 -0.92 2.21
CA THR A 59 -23.13 0.20 1.28
C THR A 59 -23.19 1.49 2.09
N VAL A 60 -22.31 2.43 1.79
CA VAL A 60 -22.28 3.75 2.44
C VAL A 60 -22.35 4.85 1.38
N ASP A 61 -22.77 6.04 1.80
CA ASP A 61 -22.63 7.25 1.00
C ASP A 61 -21.23 7.89 1.15
N MET A 62 -21.00 8.98 0.44
CA MET A 62 -19.71 9.68 0.47
C MET A 62 -19.42 10.37 1.81
N ASP A 63 -20.37 10.45 2.72
CA ASP A 63 -20.17 10.95 4.10
C ASP A 63 -19.96 9.81 5.09
N GLY A 64 -19.96 8.56 4.60
CA GLY A 64 -19.73 7.36 5.41
C GLY A 64 -20.97 6.87 6.16
N LYS A 65 -22.16 7.43 5.84
CA LYS A 65 -23.43 6.97 6.41
C LYS A 65 -23.85 5.67 5.74
N VAL A 66 -24.23 4.68 6.54
CA VAL A 66 -24.72 3.39 6.03
C VAL A 66 -26.08 3.59 5.35
N ILE A 67 -26.12 3.23 4.07
CA ILE A 67 -27.32 3.24 3.23
C ILE A 67 -27.98 1.87 3.21
N SER A 68 -27.16 0.81 3.19
CA SER A 68 -27.62 -0.59 3.18
C SER A 68 -26.64 -1.51 3.89
N GLY A 69 -27.16 -2.57 4.52
CA GLY A 69 -26.39 -3.49 5.34
C GLY A 69 -26.61 -3.24 6.84
N THR A 70 -26.24 -4.23 7.66
CA THR A 70 -26.44 -4.21 9.11
C THR A 70 -25.14 -4.09 9.91
N TRP A 71 -24.01 -4.28 9.24
CA TRP A 71 -22.69 -4.20 9.86
C TRP A 71 -22.20 -2.76 9.96
N ARG A 72 -21.32 -2.50 10.93
CA ARG A 72 -20.62 -1.23 11.04
C ARG A 72 -19.46 -1.21 10.05
N PRO A 73 -19.31 -0.20 9.19
CA PRO A 73 -18.17 -0.08 8.28
C PRO A 73 -16.85 0.07 9.03
N SER A 74 -15.74 -0.20 8.35
CA SER A 74 -14.38 0.01 8.87
C SER A 74 -14.24 1.41 9.46
N SER A 75 -13.55 1.51 10.60
CA SER A 75 -13.22 2.79 11.24
C SER A 75 -12.29 3.67 10.41
N GLU A 76 -11.59 3.09 9.42
CA GLU A 76 -10.68 3.77 8.50
C GLU A 76 -11.32 4.15 7.15
N LEU A 77 -12.63 3.97 7.02
CA LEU A 77 -13.36 4.32 5.80
C LEU A 77 -13.14 5.77 5.36
N LYS A 78 -12.90 6.69 6.29
CA LYS A 78 -12.60 8.10 5.99
C LYS A 78 -11.41 8.26 5.04
N MET A 79 -10.37 7.44 5.18
CA MET A 79 -9.22 7.43 4.28
C MET A 79 -9.64 7.06 2.85
N HIS A 80 -10.50 6.04 2.69
CA HIS A 80 -11.00 5.63 1.38
C HIS A 80 -11.88 6.72 0.73
N LEU A 81 -12.79 7.31 1.51
CA LEU A 81 -13.66 8.37 1.03
C LEU A 81 -12.88 9.62 0.61
N ALA A 82 -11.78 9.96 1.32
CA ALA A 82 -10.90 11.04 0.93
C ALA A 82 -10.22 10.78 -0.41
N VAL A 83 -9.80 9.54 -0.68
CA VAL A 83 -9.27 9.13 -1.99
C VAL A 83 -10.32 9.32 -3.08
N TYR A 84 -11.53 8.82 -2.88
CA TYR A 84 -12.60 8.92 -3.88
C TYR A 84 -13.06 10.36 -4.17
N ARG A 85 -12.99 11.24 -3.17
CA ARG A 85 -13.27 12.68 -3.36
C ARG A 85 -12.16 13.40 -4.14
N ALA A 86 -10.92 12.95 -4.01
CA ALA A 86 -9.76 13.57 -4.63
C ALA A 86 -9.47 13.03 -6.05
N ARG A 87 -9.95 11.81 -6.36
CA ARG A 87 -9.61 11.08 -7.58
C ARG A 87 -10.83 10.38 -8.18
N ASP A 88 -11.35 10.94 -9.28
CA ASP A 88 -12.53 10.37 -9.98
C ASP A 88 -12.22 9.11 -10.78
N ASP A 89 -10.96 8.90 -11.16
CA ASP A 89 -10.48 7.71 -11.85
C ASP A 89 -10.34 6.48 -10.93
N VAL A 90 -10.26 6.69 -9.62
CA VAL A 90 -10.15 5.61 -8.64
C VAL A 90 -11.52 5.00 -8.35
N ARG A 91 -11.60 3.68 -8.53
CA ARG A 91 -12.80 2.88 -8.25
C ARG A 91 -12.64 1.94 -7.06
N SER A 92 -11.42 1.68 -6.61
CA SER A 92 -11.18 0.79 -5.47
C SER A 92 -9.97 1.20 -4.65
N VAL A 93 -10.06 0.92 -3.36
CA VAL A 93 -9.00 1.16 -2.38
C VAL A 93 -8.78 -0.11 -1.56
N VAL A 94 -7.52 -0.51 -1.42
CA VAL A 94 -7.08 -1.62 -0.57
C VAL A 94 -6.08 -1.08 0.46
N HIS A 95 -6.37 -1.28 1.73
CA HIS A 95 -5.47 -1.02 2.84
C HIS A 95 -5.14 -2.32 3.56
N ALA A 96 -3.86 -2.55 3.81
CA ALA A 96 -3.34 -3.72 4.50
C ALA A 96 -2.02 -3.39 5.22
N HIS A 97 -1.51 -4.36 5.99
CA HIS A 97 -0.22 -4.28 6.67
C HIS A 97 0.76 -5.33 6.13
N PRO A 98 1.08 -5.32 4.80
CA PRO A 98 1.98 -6.32 4.24
C PRO A 98 3.35 -6.20 4.92
N PRO A 99 3.95 -7.31 5.39
CA PRO A 99 5.04 -7.28 6.37
C PRO A 99 6.26 -6.50 5.93
N TYR A 100 6.69 -6.65 4.69
CA TYR A 100 7.90 -5.97 4.21
C TYR A 100 7.67 -4.49 3.93
N ALA A 101 6.56 -4.14 3.26
CA ALA A 101 6.21 -2.75 3.02
C ALA A 101 5.95 -2.02 4.35
N THR A 102 5.28 -2.68 5.31
CA THR A 102 5.05 -2.13 6.65
C THR A 102 6.35 -1.95 7.43
N ALA A 103 7.32 -2.87 7.26
CA ALA A 103 8.65 -2.72 7.88
C ALA A 103 9.37 -1.46 7.37
N PHE A 104 9.30 -1.15 6.06
CA PHE A 104 9.80 0.12 5.53
C PHE A 104 9.07 1.31 6.13
N ALA A 105 7.74 1.25 6.24
CA ALA A 105 6.94 2.32 6.84
C ALA A 105 7.29 2.57 8.32
N VAL A 106 7.55 1.51 9.09
CA VAL A 106 7.97 1.59 10.50
C VAL A 106 9.40 2.10 10.63
N ALA A 107 10.29 1.68 9.73
CA ALA A 107 11.69 2.13 9.70
C ALA A 107 11.86 3.56 9.19
N GLY A 108 10.79 4.19 8.67
CA GLY A 108 10.84 5.57 8.18
C GLY A 108 11.41 5.72 6.76
N PHE A 109 11.38 4.65 5.94
CA PHE A 109 11.90 4.66 4.57
C PHE A 109 10.79 4.59 3.54
N ALA A 110 10.84 5.45 2.54
CA ALA A 110 10.10 5.29 1.30
C ALA A 110 10.75 4.23 0.38
N LEU A 111 10.03 3.78 -0.65
CA LEU A 111 10.54 2.90 -1.69
C LEU A 111 10.75 3.71 -2.97
N GLU A 112 11.91 4.36 -3.08
CA GLU A 112 12.18 5.36 -4.12
C GLU A 112 13.00 4.80 -5.29
N LYS A 113 13.67 3.67 -5.11
CA LYS A 113 14.62 3.15 -6.07
C LYS A 113 13.95 2.31 -7.16
N ALA A 114 14.35 2.55 -8.40
CA ALA A 114 13.95 1.75 -9.56
C ALA A 114 14.79 0.46 -9.60
N ILE A 115 14.36 -0.58 -8.88
CA ILE A 115 15.13 -1.84 -8.75
C ILE A 115 14.54 -3.02 -9.50
N MET A 116 13.26 -2.93 -9.90
CA MET A 116 12.56 -4.01 -10.60
C MET A 116 11.66 -3.43 -11.70
N PRO A 117 11.63 -4.05 -12.90
CA PRO A 117 10.76 -3.62 -13.98
C PRO A 117 9.28 -3.55 -13.59
N GLU A 118 8.76 -4.53 -12.85
CA GLU A 118 7.37 -4.60 -12.44
C GLU A 118 7.00 -3.46 -11.49
N VAL A 119 7.90 -3.08 -10.59
CA VAL A 119 7.71 -1.93 -9.68
C VAL A 119 7.71 -0.64 -10.48
N VAL A 120 8.67 -0.45 -11.40
CA VAL A 120 8.73 0.73 -12.26
C VAL A 120 7.47 0.86 -13.12
N ILE A 121 7.02 -0.24 -13.75
CA ILE A 121 5.86 -0.23 -14.65
C ILE A 121 4.56 0.05 -13.88
N ASN A 122 4.35 -0.56 -12.72
CA ASN A 122 3.06 -0.53 -12.03
C ASN A 122 2.93 0.59 -10.99
N LEU A 123 4.02 0.94 -10.31
CA LEU A 123 3.99 1.85 -9.15
C LEU A 123 4.86 3.10 -9.34
N GLY A 124 6.02 2.94 -9.96
CA GLY A 124 7.09 3.92 -9.87
C GLY A 124 7.72 3.90 -8.46
N TRP A 125 8.00 5.06 -7.90
CA TRP A 125 8.42 5.16 -6.49
C TRP A 125 7.20 5.32 -5.57
N VAL A 126 7.32 4.79 -4.34
CA VAL A 126 6.22 4.76 -3.36
C VAL A 126 6.58 5.65 -2.17
N PRO A 127 5.82 6.74 -1.93
CA PRO A 127 6.09 7.67 -0.85
C PRO A 127 5.78 7.08 0.51
N LEU A 128 6.51 7.57 1.53
CA LEU A 128 6.16 7.40 2.93
C LEU A 128 5.39 8.65 3.39
N THR A 129 4.14 8.50 3.78
CA THR A 129 3.34 9.60 4.32
C THR A 129 3.74 9.90 5.77
N GLN A 130 3.42 11.09 6.25
CA GLN A 130 3.56 11.40 7.68
C GLN A 130 2.63 10.50 8.52
N TYR A 131 3.04 10.27 9.78
CA TYR A 131 2.19 9.55 10.73
C TYR A 131 0.84 10.24 10.90
N GLY A 132 -0.21 9.43 10.91
CA GLY A 132 -1.56 9.84 11.26
C GLY A 132 -2.20 8.79 12.15
N THR A 133 -2.93 9.23 13.17
CA THR A 133 -3.66 8.35 14.08
C THR A 133 -4.80 7.67 13.32
N PRO A 134 -4.89 6.33 13.33
CA PRO A 134 -5.97 5.59 12.68
C PRO A 134 -7.36 6.06 13.11
N SER A 135 -8.33 5.99 12.20
CA SER A 135 -9.73 6.41 12.40
C SER A 135 -9.94 7.92 12.57
N THR A 136 -8.91 8.75 12.46
CA THR A 136 -8.99 10.22 12.49
C THR A 136 -8.90 10.81 11.06
N GLU A 137 -8.90 12.15 10.97
CA GLU A 137 -8.67 12.88 9.69
C GLU A 137 -7.17 13.05 9.37
N GLU A 138 -6.28 12.57 10.23
CA GLU A 138 -4.83 12.75 10.05
C GLU A 138 -4.30 11.93 8.88
N ILE A 139 -4.69 10.64 8.77
CA ILE A 139 -4.28 9.80 7.64
C ILE A 139 -4.81 10.35 6.30
N PRO A 140 -6.13 10.68 6.15
CA PRO A 140 -6.62 11.38 4.98
C PRO A 140 -5.75 12.59 4.59
N LYS A 141 -5.46 13.47 5.53
CA LYS A 141 -4.63 14.66 5.27
C LYS A 141 -3.20 14.32 4.87
N ALA A 142 -2.62 13.26 5.42
CA ALA A 142 -1.25 12.84 5.12
C ALA A 142 -1.11 12.26 3.70
N ILE A 143 -2.14 11.60 3.15
CA ILE A 143 -2.10 11.01 1.81
C ILE A 143 -2.46 12.01 0.68
N LEU A 144 -3.29 13.01 0.96
CA LEU A 144 -3.79 13.96 -0.03
C LEU A 144 -2.71 14.60 -0.93
N PRO A 145 -1.55 15.03 -0.40
CA PRO A 145 -0.50 15.63 -1.23
C PRO A 145 0.09 14.70 -2.30
N TYR A 146 0.02 13.39 -2.08
CA TYR A 146 0.61 12.38 -2.96
C TYR A 146 -0.39 11.80 -3.96
N LEU A 147 -1.70 11.88 -3.66
CA LEU A 147 -2.76 11.26 -4.45
C LEU A 147 -2.76 11.62 -5.94
N PRO A 148 -2.42 12.84 -6.37
CA PRO A 148 -2.43 13.16 -7.80
C PRO A 148 -1.44 12.32 -8.62
N CYS A 149 -0.30 11.93 -8.03
CA CYS A 149 0.79 11.29 -8.73
C CYS A 149 1.00 9.81 -8.36
N HIS A 150 0.39 9.31 -7.30
CA HIS A 150 0.68 7.99 -6.78
C HIS A 150 -0.58 7.14 -6.61
N ASP A 151 -0.42 5.84 -6.87
CA ASP A 151 -1.44 4.82 -6.65
C ASP A 151 -1.07 3.86 -5.50
N ALA A 152 0.09 4.04 -4.88
CA ALA A 152 0.54 3.27 -3.73
C ALA A 152 1.24 4.19 -2.71
N PHE A 153 1.05 3.91 -1.43
CA PHE A 153 1.53 4.73 -0.31
C PHE A 153 1.97 3.84 0.84
N LEU A 154 3.08 4.17 1.47
CA LEU A 154 3.45 3.68 2.80
C LEU A 154 2.90 4.67 3.84
N LEU A 155 2.18 4.14 4.83
CA LEU A 155 1.62 4.90 5.94
C LEU A 155 2.56 4.74 7.15
N GLN A 156 3.23 5.81 7.58
CA GLN A 156 4.24 5.75 8.64
C GLN A 156 3.72 5.05 9.90
N ASN A 157 4.48 4.05 10.39
CA ASN A 157 4.16 3.23 11.56
C ASN A 157 2.79 2.53 11.50
N HIS A 158 2.24 2.29 10.31
CA HIS A 158 0.90 1.73 10.16
C HIS A 158 0.84 0.60 9.15
N GLY A 159 1.03 0.87 7.87
CA GLY A 159 0.88 -0.11 6.81
C GLY A 159 1.00 0.49 5.42
N ALA A 160 0.20 -0.02 4.47
CA ALA A 160 0.19 0.42 3.09
C ALA A 160 -1.23 0.66 2.56
N LEU A 161 -1.36 1.57 1.61
CA LEU A 161 -2.59 1.87 0.89
C LEU A 161 -2.31 1.77 -0.61
N THR A 162 -3.20 1.12 -1.35
CA THR A 162 -3.17 1.12 -2.82
C THR A 162 -4.55 1.44 -3.39
N VAL A 163 -4.54 2.10 -4.55
CA VAL A 163 -5.74 2.52 -5.25
C VAL A 163 -5.73 2.00 -6.68
N GLY A 164 -6.92 1.80 -7.25
CA GLY A 164 -7.02 1.24 -8.59
C GLY A 164 -8.35 1.53 -9.29
N THR A 165 -8.36 1.25 -10.59
CA THR A 165 -9.56 1.37 -11.45
C THR A 165 -10.58 0.25 -11.19
N ASP A 166 -10.18 -0.80 -10.49
CA ASP A 166 -11.00 -1.87 -9.93
C ASP A 166 -10.26 -2.49 -8.73
N VAL A 167 -10.94 -3.41 -8.03
CA VAL A 167 -10.41 -3.96 -6.77
C VAL A 167 -9.23 -4.90 -6.99
N TYR A 168 -9.16 -5.58 -8.13
CA TYR A 168 -8.03 -6.44 -8.46
C TYR A 168 -6.81 -5.61 -8.88
N ASN A 169 -7.02 -4.51 -9.60
CA ASN A 169 -5.95 -3.57 -9.93
C ASN A 169 -5.32 -2.97 -8.66
N ALA A 170 -6.15 -2.57 -7.69
CA ALA A 170 -5.66 -2.11 -6.40
C ALA A 170 -4.90 -3.22 -5.63
N LEU A 171 -5.42 -4.46 -5.63
CA LEU A 171 -4.75 -5.61 -5.00
C LEU A 171 -3.41 -5.91 -5.66
N PHE A 172 -3.32 -5.96 -7.00
CA PHE A 172 -2.07 -6.26 -7.71
C PHE A 172 -0.99 -5.23 -7.41
N LYS A 173 -1.36 -3.97 -7.24
CA LYS A 173 -0.44 -2.93 -6.76
C LYS A 173 0.05 -3.19 -5.34
N MET A 174 -0.82 -3.68 -4.45
CA MET A 174 -0.43 -4.07 -3.08
C MET A 174 0.55 -5.25 -3.09
N GLU A 175 0.29 -6.27 -3.91
CA GLU A 175 1.17 -7.42 -4.07
C GLU A 175 2.52 -7.02 -4.69
N THR A 176 2.51 -6.14 -5.69
CA THR A 176 3.74 -5.58 -6.31
C THR A 176 4.54 -4.76 -5.30
N LEU A 177 3.86 -3.94 -4.48
CA LEU A 177 4.48 -3.15 -3.42
C LEU A 177 5.19 -4.05 -2.41
N GLU A 178 4.51 -5.06 -1.90
CA GLU A 178 5.07 -5.99 -0.92
C GLU A 178 6.26 -6.77 -1.50
N MET A 179 6.14 -7.27 -2.73
CA MET A 179 7.24 -7.97 -3.39
C MET A 179 8.44 -7.05 -3.63
N GLY A 180 8.21 -5.83 -4.07
CA GLY A 180 9.26 -4.82 -4.24
C GLY A 180 9.97 -4.49 -2.92
N ALA A 181 9.21 -4.29 -1.84
CA ALA A 181 9.73 -4.06 -0.50
C ALA A 181 10.57 -5.25 -0.01
N LYS A 182 10.08 -6.47 -0.18
CA LYS A 182 10.81 -7.69 0.18
C LYS A 182 12.14 -7.79 -0.54
N ILE A 183 12.16 -7.58 -1.85
CA ILE A 183 13.38 -7.67 -2.67
C ILE A 183 14.34 -6.54 -2.31
N SER A 184 13.84 -5.31 -2.10
CA SER A 184 14.63 -4.18 -1.62
C SER A 184 15.36 -4.51 -0.32
N LEU A 185 14.63 -5.02 0.68
CA LEU A 185 15.23 -5.42 1.96
C LEU A 185 16.32 -6.49 1.78
N LEU A 186 16.02 -7.54 1.02
CA LEU A 186 16.99 -8.64 0.79
C LEU A 186 18.23 -8.15 0.03
N ALA A 187 18.06 -7.27 -0.96
CA ALA A 187 19.18 -6.67 -1.69
C ALA A 187 20.06 -5.81 -0.76
N ARG A 188 19.46 -5.03 0.14
CA ARG A 188 20.21 -4.25 1.15
C ARG A 188 21.03 -5.15 2.07
N LEU A 189 20.49 -6.30 2.49
CA LEU A 189 21.23 -7.29 3.29
C LEU A 189 22.36 -7.95 2.52
N MET A 190 22.30 -7.99 1.18
CA MET A 190 23.33 -8.53 0.29
C MET A 190 24.39 -7.52 -0.15
N GLY A 191 24.38 -6.31 0.40
CA GLY A 191 25.37 -5.27 0.11
C GLY A 191 24.85 -4.08 -0.68
N GLY A 192 23.55 -4.00 -0.93
CA GLY A 192 22.86 -2.83 -1.52
C GLY A 192 22.07 -3.12 -2.78
N GLU A 193 21.16 -2.22 -3.07
CA GLU A 193 20.34 -2.23 -4.27
C GLU A 193 21.13 -1.63 -5.44
N ARG A 194 21.02 -2.25 -6.62
CA ARG A 194 21.50 -1.69 -7.88
C ARG A 194 20.31 -1.18 -8.67
N GLU A 195 20.27 0.12 -8.90
CA GLU A 195 19.19 0.76 -9.63
C GLU A 195 19.27 0.50 -11.13
N ILE A 196 18.11 0.40 -11.76
CA ILE A 196 17.95 0.39 -13.22
C ILE A 196 18.38 1.79 -13.72
N SER A 197 19.17 1.83 -14.80
CA SER A 197 19.61 3.11 -15.35
C SER A 197 18.44 3.99 -15.79
N PRO A 198 18.55 5.32 -15.74
CA PRO A 198 17.49 6.23 -16.19
C PRO A 198 17.00 5.94 -17.61
N GLU A 199 17.91 5.63 -18.53
CA GLU A 199 17.57 5.24 -19.90
C GLU A 199 16.65 4.00 -19.94
N ASN A 200 16.95 2.98 -19.13
CA ASN A 200 16.13 1.77 -19.08
C ASN A 200 14.80 2.04 -18.34
N VAL A 201 14.75 2.96 -17.37
CA VAL A 201 13.49 3.41 -16.75
C VAL A 201 12.59 4.05 -17.80
N GLU A 202 13.10 4.92 -18.67
CA GLU A 202 12.32 5.53 -19.76
C GLU A 202 11.75 4.45 -20.70
N ARG A 203 12.54 3.44 -21.06
CA ARG A 203 12.07 2.30 -21.86
C ARG A 203 10.97 1.51 -21.16
N LEU A 204 11.04 1.34 -19.84
CA LEU A 204 9.98 0.69 -19.06
C LEU A 204 8.70 1.53 -19.01
N LEU A 205 8.80 2.86 -18.99
CA LEU A 205 7.64 3.74 -19.11
C LEU A 205 6.98 3.65 -20.51
N GLU A 206 7.76 3.41 -21.55
CA GLU A 206 7.21 3.06 -22.88
C GLU A 206 6.47 1.72 -22.85
N VAL A 207 7.06 0.71 -22.22
CA VAL A 207 6.40 -0.60 -22.03
C VAL A 207 5.08 -0.42 -21.28
N ARG A 208 5.05 0.39 -20.19
CA ARG A 208 3.83 0.72 -19.45
C ARG A 208 2.75 1.27 -20.40
N ARG A 209 3.09 2.25 -21.25
CA ARG A 209 2.14 2.83 -22.22
C ARG A 209 1.62 1.78 -23.21
N ASN A 210 2.53 0.96 -23.76
CA ASN A 210 2.18 -0.07 -24.74
C ASN A 210 1.30 -1.19 -24.17
N LEU A 211 1.47 -1.50 -22.89
CA LEU A 211 0.63 -2.46 -22.15
C LEU A 211 -0.71 -1.86 -21.71
N GLY A 212 -0.94 -0.57 -21.89
CA GLY A 212 -2.16 0.11 -21.46
C GLY A 212 -2.33 0.12 -19.94
N VAL A 213 -1.23 0.11 -19.16
CA VAL A 213 -1.31 0.17 -17.69
C VAL A 213 -1.83 1.54 -17.27
N THR A 214 -2.99 1.55 -16.61
CA THR A 214 -3.71 2.75 -16.18
C THR A 214 -3.33 3.19 -14.77
N GLY A 215 -3.83 4.36 -14.36
CA GLY A 215 -3.61 4.95 -13.03
C GLY A 215 -2.44 5.94 -13.00
N SER A 216 -2.32 6.65 -11.88
CA SER A 216 -1.26 7.64 -11.68
C SER A 216 0.11 6.98 -11.55
N HIS A 217 1.12 7.73 -12.01
CA HIS A 217 2.51 7.28 -11.94
C HIS A 217 3.43 8.49 -11.72
N PRO A 218 4.31 8.47 -10.70
CA PRO A 218 5.08 9.64 -10.32
C PRO A 218 6.00 10.18 -11.42
N ALA A 219 6.57 9.30 -12.26
CA ALA A 219 7.40 9.73 -13.38
C ALA A 219 6.62 10.31 -14.56
N LEU A 220 5.29 10.26 -14.55
CA LEU A 220 4.40 10.78 -15.60
C LEU A 220 3.50 11.89 -15.07
N CYS A 221 3.79 12.43 -13.90
CA CYS A 221 3.00 13.43 -13.23
C CYS A 221 3.50 14.84 -13.57
N ASP A 222 2.64 15.69 -14.13
CA ASP A 222 2.97 17.05 -14.55
C ASP A 222 2.90 18.09 -13.40
N LEU A 223 2.80 17.63 -12.14
CA LEU A 223 2.79 18.56 -11.00
C LEU A 223 4.17 19.18 -10.79
N PRO A 224 4.26 20.50 -10.46
CA PRO A 224 5.52 21.16 -10.11
C PRO A 224 6.25 20.40 -8.99
N GLU A 225 7.57 20.30 -9.08
CA GLU A 225 8.44 19.62 -8.10
C GLU A 225 8.21 20.08 -6.64
N ALA A 226 7.74 21.30 -6.42
CA ALA A 226 7.38 21.83 -5.11
C ALA A 226 6.26 21.01 -4.41
N ASN A 227 5.35 20.41 -5.16
CA ASN A 227 4.31 19.53 -4.59
C ASN A 227 4.76 18.06 -4.51
N GLN A 228 5.84 17.70 -5.17
CA GLN A 228 6.52 16.41 -5.03
C GLN A 228 7.48 16.39 -3.83
N ALA A 229 7.92 17.57 -3.37
CA ALA A 229 8.91 17.76 -2.29
C ALA A 229 8.38 17.51 -0.87
N GLY A 230 7.15 17.03 -0.70
CA GLY A 230 6.69 16.45 0.58
C GLY A 230 7.42 15.15 0.95
N SER A 231 8.26 14.66 0.05
CA SER A 231 8.96 13.39 0.11
C SER A 231 10.48 13.52 0.27
N GLN A 232 11.00 14.55 0.93
CA GLN A 232 12.33 14.33 1.48
C GLN A 232 12.19 13.37 2.66
N PRO A 233 12.65 12.11 2.53
CA PRO A 233 12.95 11.35 3.70
C PRO A 233 14.01 12.19 4.42
N ARG A 234 13.68 12.72 5.58
CA ARG A 234 14.72 12.81 6.59
C ARG A 234 15.13 11.36 6.78
N GLY A 235 16.08 10.92 5.97
CA GLY A 235 16.86 9.76 6.30
C GLY A 235 17.19 9.97 7.76
N ALA A 236 16.56 9.22 8.64
CA ALA A 236 17.14 9.00 9.93
C ALA A 236 18.54 8.57 9.54
N ASN A 237 19.47 9.48 9.71
CA ASN A 237 20.86 9.14 9.76
C ASN A 237 20.84 7.95 10.73
N ILE A 238 20.88 6.73 10.20
CA ILE A 238 21.29 5.59 10.98
C ILE A 238 22.69 6.03 11.30
N GLY A 239 22.77 6.79 12.40
CA GLY A 239 24.00 7.37 12.86
C GLY A 239 24.95 6.21 12.84
N ASN A 240 26.05 6.35 12.14
CA ASN A 240 27.23 5.50 12.10
C ASN A 240 27.16 4.35 13.11
N THR A 241 26.22 3.42 12.88
CA THR A 241 26.31 2.13 13.55
C THR A 241 27.47 1.51 12.83
N ASP A 242 28.61 1.52 13.46
CA ASP A 242 29.87 0.99 12.97
C ASP A 242 29.53 -0.36 12.32
N GLU A 243 29.91 -0.55 11.06
CA GLU A 243 29.70 -1.81 10.32
C GLU A 243 30.18 -3.01 11.15
N ALA A 244 31.15 -2.78 12.01
CA ALA A 244 31.64 -3.73 13.00
C ALA A 244 30.62 -4.04 14.09
N GLU A 245 29.84 -3.08 14.55
CA GLU A 245 28.80 -3.28 15.58
C GLU A 245 27.58 -4.02 15.01
N LEU A 246 27.19 -3.72 13.78
CA LEU A 246 26.14 -4.43 13.07
C LEU A 246 26.55 -5.90 12.82
N LYS A 247 27.78 -6.15 12.36
CA LYS A 247 28.33 -7.48 12.21
C LYS A 247 28.38 -8.24 13.54
N ARG A 248 28.70 -7.57 14.63
CA ARG A 248 28.71 -8.16 15.98
C ARG A 248 27.32 -8.60 16.41
N ILE A 249 26.31 -7.74 16.27
CA ILE A 249 24.92 -8.03 16.62
C ILE A 249 24.39 -9.21 15.78
N ILE A 250 24.59 -9.18 14.46
CA ILE A 250 24.18 -10.29 13.57
C ILE A 250 24.85 -11.59 13.97
N THR A 251 26.15 -11.57 14.28
CA THR A 251 26.90 -12.76 14.69
C THR A 251 26.39 -13.32 16.02
N GLU A 252 26.02 -12.47 16.95
CA GLU A 252 25.50 -12.87 18.26
C GLU A 252 24.10 -13.47 18.17
N VAL A 253 23.21 -12.87 17.39
CA VAL A 253 21.86 -13.39 17.10
C VAL A 253 21.94 -14.75 16.39
N VAL A 254 22.79 -14.89 15.38
CA VAL A 254 22.99 -16.16 14.67
C VAL A 254 23.51 -17.25 15.61
N LYS A 255 24.47 -16.93 16.49
CA LYS A 255 24.96 -17.89 17.50
C LYS A 255 23.88 -18.33 18.48
N GLN A 256 23.02 -17.38 18.90
CA GLN A 256 21.94 -17.68 19.84
C GLN A 256 20.89 -18.60 19.20
N VAL A 257 20.47 -18.31 17.97
CA VAL A 257 19.53 -19.15 17.21
C VAL A 257 20.10 -20.55 16.95
N LEU A 258 21.38 -20.65 16.61
CA LEU A 258 22.06 -21.96 16.41
C LEU A 258 22.24 -22.74 17.71
N ALA A 259 22.37 -22.09 18.86
CA ALA A 259 22.41 -22.72 20.16
C ALA A 259 21.06 -23.29 20.59
N GLU A 260 19.96 -22.57 20.33
CA GLU A 260 18.58 -23.00 20.60
C GLU A 260 18.14 -24.22 19.74
N GLN A 261 18.75 -24.41 18.56
CA GLN A 261 18.45 -25.55 17.69
C GLN A 261 19.22 -26.82 18.03
N ARG A 262 20.18 -26.76 19.00
CA ARG A 262 21.02 -27.89 19.41
C ARG A 262 20.65 -28.43 20.80
N GLY A 263 19.67 -27.87 21.49
CA GLY A 263 19.12 -28.35 22.75
C GLY A 263 17.75 -28.98 22.54
#